data_5e2f16cce13ee604e85306a540fc67b4
#
_entry.id   5e2f16cce13ee604e85306a540fc67b4
#
_cell.length_a   1.000
_cell.length_b   1.000
_cell.length_c   1.000
_cell.angle_alpha   90.00
_cell.angle_beta   90.00
_cell.angle_gamma   90.00
#
_symmetry.space_group_name_H-M   'P 1'
#
loop_
_entity.id
_entity.type
_entity.pdbx_description
1 polymer ?
#
loop_
_entity_poly.entity_id
_entity_poly.type
_entity_poly.pdbx_seq_one_letter_code
_entity_poly.pdbx_strand_id
1 'polypeptide(L)'
;MKRRMRKNVKLNGKRGAREKKAEGKERLDVLLVRRGLFSSRQRAKEAIKRGFIVVNGKKCEKPAESVHLDAKIEVLLPDSPLIVEGSEGSGETFMLDVPKGFWKLKEIDERFSIIKEGDVVVDLGSSAGGFLIYASKKARKVYGIEYSREFAGVLKEIEAKQSNVRVFIEDIFQFDIQKIEEECVDVILNDLTLDFASSIAALRRFLPKLKQNGKILFVHKTGTEREYAEQRVLSEFENSGLKVLSKLRSNERKETYY
;
A
#
# COMPACT_ATOMS: atom_id res chain seq x y z
N MET A 1 64.07 4.02 -61.04
CA MET A 1 64.15 4.42 -59.63
C MET A 1 62.87 5.15 -59.25
N LYS A 2 61.90 4.52 -58.54
CA LYS A 2 60.71 5.13 -58.07
C LYS A 2 60.63 4.91 -56.58
N ARG A 3 60.73 6.00 -55.78
CA ARG A 3 60.58 6.03 -54.33
C ARG A 3 59.06 5.87 -53.99
N ARG A 4 58.70 4.84 -53.25
CA ARG A 4 57.37 4.65 -52.64
C ARG A 4 57.28 5.45 -51.33
N MET A 5 56.43 6.46 -51.27
CA MET A 5 56.07 7.15 -50.05
C MET A 5 55.07 6.24 -49.24
N ARG A 6 55.45 5.93 -48.01
CA ARG A 6 54.59 5.29 -47.03
C ARG A 6 53.76 6.37 -46.35
N LYS A 7 52.42 6.35 -46.53
CA LYS A 7 51.46 7.16 -45.76
C LYS A 7 51.24 6.50 -44.39
N ASN A 8 51.67 7.18 -43.33
CA ASN A 8 51.28 6.81 -41.96
C ASN A 8 49.85 7.28 -41.73
N VAL A 9 48.92 6.32 -41.57
CA VAL A 9 47.57 6.58 -41.11
C VAL A 9 47.61 6.52 -39.56
N LYS A 10 47.48 7.67 -38.91
CA LYS A 10 47.24 7.76 -37.46
C LYS A 10 45.82 7.32 -37.19
N LEU A 11 45.66 6.17 -36.55
CA LEU A 11 44.41 5.75 -35.93
C LEU A 11 44.15 6.61 -34.68
N ASN A 12 43.21 7.56 -34.79
CA ASN A 12 42.67 8.27 -33.63
C ASN A 12 41.85 7.30 -32.81
N GLY A 13 42.40 6.89 -31.67
CA GLY A 13 41.68 6.15 -30.65
C GLY A 13 40.52 7.01 -30.13
N LYS A 14 39.31 6.51 -30.30
CA LYS A 14 38.14 7.06 -29.63
C LYS A 14 38.38 6.98 -28.13
N ARG A 15 38.59 8.13 -27.50
CA ARG A 15 38.54 8.27 -26.03
C ARG A 15 37.11 7.91 -25.60
N GLY A 16 36.99 6.88 -24.77
CA GLY A 16 35.75 6.53 -24.14
C GLY A 16 35.17 7.74 -23.42
N ALA A 17 33.94 8.04 -23.71
CA ALA A 17 33.18 9.04 -22.98
C ALA A 17 33.07 8.56 -21.51
N ARG A 18 33.85 9.15 -20.62
CA ARG A 18 33.63 9.07 -19.19
C ARG A 18 32.32 9.80 -18.96
N GLU A 19 31.26 9.06 -18.60
CA GLU A 19 30.02 9.63 -18.09
C GLU A 19 30.37 10.60 -16.97
N LYS A 20 29.99 11.87 -17.14
CA LYS A 20 30.09 12.88 -16.09
C LYS A 20 29.14 12.46 -14.99
N LYS A 21 29.68 11.97 -13.85
CA LYS A 21 28.91 11.84 -12.62
C LYS A 21 28.21 13.17 -12.36
N ALA A 22 26.91 13.13 -12.13
CA ALA A 22 26.14 14.32 -11.78
C ALA A 22 26.67 14.88 -10.45
N GLU A 23 27.47 15.94 -10.54
CA GLU A 23 27.97 16.66 -9.37
C GLU A 23 26.80 17.49 -8.81
N GLY A 24 26.25 17.06 -7.69
CA GLY A 24 25.18 17.78 -7.00
C GLY A 24 24.59 16.98 -5.86
N LYS A 25 24.03 17.71 -4.89
CA LYS A 25 23.26 17.14 -3.79
C LYS A 25 21.87 17.70 -3.81
N GLU A 26 20.92 16.90 -3.39
CA GLU A 26 19.53 17.28 -3.26
C GLU A 26 18.92 16.69 -1.99
N ARG A 27 17.85 17.29 -1.51
CA ARG A 27 17.08 16.73 -0.39
C ARG A 27 16.52 15.37 -0.76
N LEU A 28 16.61 14.41 0.15
CA LEU A 28 16.16 13.04 -0.10
C LEU A 28 14.67 12.97 -0.48
N ASP A 29 13.80 13.74 0.22
CA ASP A 29 12.37 13.78 -0.08
C ASP A 29 12.04 14.31 -1.49
N VAL A 30 12.89 15.19 -2.02
CA VAL A 30 12.75 15.74 -3.38
C VAL A 30 13.31 14.76 -4.41
N LEU A 31 14.50 14.20 -4.15
CA LEU A 31 15.15 13.24 -5.03
C LEU A 31 14.30 11.99 -5.28
N LEU A 32 13.63 11.48 -4.23
CA LEU A 32 12.72 10.32 -4.34
C LEU A 32 11.55 10.59 -5.29
N VAL A 33 10.96 11.79 -5.24
CA VAL A 33 9.87 12.18 -6.16
C VAL A 33 10.41 12.40 -7.57
N ARG A 34 11.55 13.08 -7.71
CA ARG A 34 12.15 13.32 -9.03
C ARG A 34 12.55 12.03 -9.75
N ARG A 35 12.97 11.00 -9.00
CA ARG A 35 13.27 9.66 -9.54
C ARG A 35 12.01 8.81 -9.76
N GLY A 36 10.81 9.35 -9.55
CA GLY A 36 9.55 8.62 -9.73
C GLY A 36 9.29 7.52 -8.70
N LEU A 37 10.09 7.45 -7.62
CA LEU A 37 9.93 6.44 -6.57
C LEU A 37 8.70 6.72 -5.68
N PHE A 38 8.24 7.97 -5.63
CA PHE A 38 7.04 8.40 -4.91
C PHE A 38 6.29 9.47 -5.70
N SER A 39 4.96 9.44 -5.65
CA SER A 39 4.10 10.40 -6.37
C SER A 39 4.05 11.78 -5.72
N SER A 40 4.48 11.90 -4.45
CA SER A 40 4.51 13.19 -3.76
C SER A 40 5.58 13.24 -2.67
N ARG A 41 6.06 14.48 -2.36
CA ARG A 41 7.02 14.71 -1.27
C ARG A 41 6.47 14.28 0.10
N GLN A 42 5.16 14.38 0.31
CA GLN A 42 4.54 13.97 1.56
C GLN A 42 4.70 12.46 1.77
N ARG A 43 4.46 11.65 0.74
CA ARG A 43 4.62 10.19 0.77
C ARG A 43 6.09 9.79 0.92
N ALA A 44 6.98 10.46 0.21
CA ALA A 44 8.42 10.26 0.38
C ALA A 44 8.88 10.53 1.83
N LYS A 45 8.42 11.64 2.44
CA LYS A 45 8.73 11.97 3.85
C LYS A 45 8.23 10.90 4.82
N GLU A 46 7.04 10.37 4.60
CA GLU A 46 6.47 9.33 5.45
C GLU A 46 7.29 8.03 5.36
N ALA A 47 7.64 7.59 4.15
CA ALA A 47 8.49 6.42 3.93
C ALA A 47 9.88 6.58 4.58
N ILE A 48 10.50 7.75 4.45
CA ILE A 48 11.79 8.05 5.08
C ILE A 48 11.68 7.96 6.61
N LYS A 49 10.71 8.65 7.21
CA LYS A 49 10.49 8.65 8.68
C LYS A 49 10.24 7.25 9.25
N ARG A 50 9.61 6.38 8.47
CA ARG A 50 9.37 4.97 8.83
C ARG A 50 10.59 4.08 8.61
N GLY A 51 11.68 4.65 8.09
CA GLY A 51 12.94 3.95 7.87
C GLY A 51 12.90 2.95 6.71
N PHE A 52 12.05 3.17 5.72
CA PHE A 52 11.97 2.32 4.52
C PHE A 52 12.97 2.72 3.43
N ILE A 53 13.73 3.77 3.64
CA ILE A 53 14.69 4.26 2.65
C ILE A 53 16.12 3.99 3.11
N VAL A 54 16.86 3.31 2.25
CA VAL A 54 18.30 3.06 2.40
C VAL A 54 19.04 3.83 1.31
N VAL A 55 20.00 4.62 1.68
CA VAL A 55 20.86 5.38 0.75
C VAL A 55 22.29 4.90 0.90
N ASN A 56 22.87 4.38 -0.18
CA ASN A 56 24.23 3.84 -0.19
C ASN A 56 24.46 2.80 0.94
N GLY A 57 23.48 1.91 1.17
CA GLY A 57 23.53 0.87 2.18
C GLY A 57 23.27 1.35 3.61
N LYS A 58 22.94 2.64 3.84
CA LYS A 58 22.62 3.18 5.16
C LYS A 58 21.16 3.63 5.23
N LYS A 59 20.46 3.20 6.26
CA LYS A 59 19.07 3.60 6.55
C LYS A 59 18.99 5.11 6.82
N CYS A 60 18.08 5.80 6.14
CA CYS A 60 17.82 7.22 6.28
C CYS A 60 16.43 7.47 6.88
N GLU A 61 16.37 8.32 7.92
CA GLU A 61 15.12 8.67 8.61
C GLU A 61 14.82 10.17 8.57
N LYS A 62 15.73 10.97 7.98
CA LYS A 62 15.58 12.42 7.87
C LYS A 62 15.19 12.83 6.45
N PRO A 63 13.95 13.28 6.19
CA PRO A 63 13.50 13.68 4.85
C PRO A 63 14.32 14.81 4.22
N ALA A 64 14.86 15.69 5.04
CA ALA A 64 15.68 16.82 4.60
C ALA A 64 17.15 16.48 4.40
N GLU A 65 17.56 15.22 4.57
CA GLU A 65 18.93 14.79 4.37
C GLU A 65 19.41 15.11 2.95
N SER A 66 20.59 15.71 2.84
CA SER A 66 21.17 16.07 1.55
C SER A 66 21.96 14.89 1.01
N VAL A 67 21.52 14.31 -0.09
CA VAL A 67 22.10 13.12 -0.73
C VAL A 67 22.62 13.45 -2.13
N HIS A 68 23.62 12.73 -2.60
CA HIS A 68 24.13 12.90 -3.96
C HIS A 68 23.09 12.48 -4.99
N LEU A 69 23.08 13.16 -6.14
CA LEU A 69 22.13 12.89 -7.22
C LEU A 69 22.28 11.48 -7.83
N ASP A 70 23.45 10.87 -7.71
CA ASP A 70 23.80 9.53 -8.15
C ASP A 70 23.75 8.48 -7.02
N ALA A 71 23.27 8.87 -5.80
CA ALA A 71 23.21 7.95 -4.68
C ALA A 71 22.36 6.72 -5.01
N LYS A 72 22.86 5.53 -4.64
CA LYS A 72 22.09 4.29 -4.70
C LYS A 72 20.97 4.37 -3.65
N ILE A 73 19.72 4.28 -4.09
CA ILE A 73 18.57 4.31 -3.22
C ILE A 73 17.88 2.95 -3.27
N GLU A 74 17.67 2.37 -2.11
CA GLU A 74 16.90 1.15 -1.94
C GLU A 74 15.65 1.48 -1.10
N VAL A 75 14.49 0.99 -1.53
CA VAL A 75 13.26 1.10 -0.76
C VAL A 75 12.95 -0.24 -0.14
N LEU A 76 13.07 -0.32 1.17
CA LEU A 76 12.75 -1.53 1.92
C LEU A 76 11.24 -1.65 2.02
N LEU A 77 10.65 -2.56 1.25
CA LEU A 77 9.31 -3.03 1.55
C LEU A 77 9.45 -4.17 2.57
N PRO A 78 8.66 -4.16 3.65
CA PRO A 78 8.61 -5.32 4.52
C PRO A 78 8.13 -6.51 3.66
N ASP A 79 8.94 -7.55 3.61
CA ASP A 79 8.74 -8.82 2.89
C ASP A 79 9.18 -8.90 1.41
N SER A 80 9.79 -7.86 0.83
CA SER A 80 10.56 -8.01 -0.41
C SER A 80 11.49 -6.81 -0.58
N PRO A 81 12.80 -7.00 -0.71
CA PRO A 81 13.69 -5.96 -1.15
C PRO A 81 13.44 -5.73 -2.64
N LEU A 82 12.75 -4.66 -3.01
CA LEU A 82 12.79 -4.15 -4.36
C LEU A 82 14.06 -3.31 -4.48
N ILE A 83 15.13 -3.94 -4.94
CA ILE A 83 16.34 -3.25 -5.33
C ILE A 83 16.02 -2.54 -6.63
N VAL A 84 15.87 -1.22 -6.57
CA VAL A 84 15.87 -0.39 -7.78
C VAL A 84 17.33 -0.07 -8.08
N GLU A 85 17.99 -0.91 -8.86
CA GLU A 85 19.27 -0.53 -9.46
C GLU A 85 19.01 0.61 -10.44
N GLY A 86 19.59 1.78 -10.16
CA GLY A 86 19.64 2.88 -11.10
C GLY A 86 20.58 2.54 -12.26
N SER A 87 20.08 1.78 -13.24
CA SER A 87 20.71 1.63 -14.54
C SER A 87 19.80 2.30 -15.59
N GLU A 88 20.35 3.31 -16.24
CA GLU A 88 19.77 3.87 -17.46
C GLU A 88 19.55 2.73 -18.48
N GLY A 89 18.29 2.37 -18.75
CA GLY A 89 18.01 1.48 -19.87
C GLY A 89 16.86 0.49 -19.80
N SER A 90 16.14 0.32 -18.69
CA SER A 90 14.91 -0.48 -18.69
C SER A 90 13.74 0.31 -18.12
N GLY A 91 12.79 0.67 -19.00
CA GLY A 91 11.68 1.58 -18.71
C GLY A 91 10.54 0.99 -17.90
N GLU A 92 10.80 0.39 -16.75
CA GLU A 92 9.78 0.04 -15.78
C GLU A 92 10.02 0.78 -14.48
N THR A 93 9.50 1.99 -14.41
CA THR A 93 9.41 2.74 -13.15
C THR A 93 8.31 2.12 -12.31
N PHE A 94 8.67 1.20 -11.42
CA PHE A 94 7.74 0.74 -10.39
C PHE A 94 7.54 1.86 -9.37
N MET A 95 6.45 2.59 -9.50
CA MET A 95 6.04 3.53 -8.46
C MET A 95 5.66 2.76 -7.20
N LEU A 96 6.51 2.82 -6.19
CA LEU A 96 6.28 2.28 -4.84
C LEU A 96 5.31 3.16 -4.04
N ASP A 97 4.25 3.58 -4.69
CA ASP A 97 3.23 4.42 -4.08
C ASP A 97 2.17 3.57 -3.40
N VAL A 98 2.58 2.93 -2.31
CA VAL A 98 1.68 2.08 -1.53
C VAL A 98 0.72 3.00 -0.75
N PRO A 99 -0.61 2.86 -0.93
CA PRO A 99 -1.58 3.67 -0.22
C PRO A 99 -1.44 3.57 1.30
N LYS A 100 -1.81 4.63 2.03
CA LYS A 100 -1.71 4.66 3.51
C LYS A 100 -2.40 3.49 4.20
N GLY A 101 -3.48 2.99 3.63
CA GLY A 101 -4.20 1.82 4.10
C GLY A 101 -3.33 0.57 4.23
N PHE A 102 -2.38 0.36 3.31
CA PHE A 102 -1.45 -0.76 3.39
C PHE A 102 -0.70 -0.79 4.73
N TRP A 103 -0.13 0.33 5.11
CA TRP A 103 0.63 0.44 6.36
C TRP A 103 -0.26 0.35 7.60
N LYS A 104 -1.48 0.90 7.50
CA LYS A 104 -2.48 0.79 8.56
C LYS A 104 -2.83 -0.68 8.83
N LEU A 105 -3.20 -1.42 7.80
CA LEU A 105 -3.57 -2.82 7.95
C LEU A 105 -2.36 -3.67 8.38
N LYS A 106 -1.17 -3.41 7.83
CA LYS A 106 0.06 -4.09 8.24
C LYS A 106 0.32 -3.95 9.73
N GLU A 107 0.31 -2.72 10.27
CA GLU A 107 0.52 -2.44 11.70
C GLU A 107 -0.48 -3.20 12.60
N ILE A 108 -1.75 -3.22 12.18
CA ILE A 108 -2.82 -3.88 12.92
C ILE A 108 -2.66 -5.42 12.84
N ASP A 109 -2.39 -5.94 11.66
CA ASP A 109 -2.26 -7.37 11.42
C ASP A 109 -1.02 -7.99 12.07
N GLU A 110 0.12 -7.28 12.09
CA GLU A 110 1.31 -7.69 12.82
C GLU A 110 1.06 -7.82 14.33
N ARG A 111 0.17 -6.99 14.86
CA ARG A 111 -0.16 -7.01 16.30
C ARG A 111 -1.21 -8.06 16.66
N PHE A 112 -2.21 -8.28 15.80
CA PHE A 112 -3.39 -9.08 16.13
C PHE A 112 -3.55 -10.34 15.29
N SER A 113 -2.71 -10.53 14.27
CA SER A 113 -2.76 -11.67 13.35
C SER A 113 -4.18 -11.91 12.79
N ILE A 114 -4.74 -10.86 12.20
CA ILE A 114 -6.11 -10.88 11.67
C ILE A 114 -6.20 -11.79 10.46
N ILE A 115 -5.26 -11.62 9.50
CA ILE A 115 -5.22 -12.36 8.24
C ILE A 115 -4.18 -13.47 8.33
N LYS A 116 -4.61 -14.69 8.02
CA LYS A 116 -3.74 -15.86 7.91
C LYS A 116 -3.49 -16.22 6.46
N GLU A 117 -2.45 -17.01 6.23
CA GLU A 117 -2.21 -17.59 4.91
C GLU A 117 -3.39 -18.48 4.48
N GLY A 118 -3.82 -18.30 3.25
CA GLY A 118 -4.94 -19.05 2.68
C GLY A 118 -6.34 -18.53 2.99
N ASP A 119 -6.48 -17.47 3.79
CA ASP A 119 -7.77 -16.86 4.10
C ASP A 119 -8.46 -16.28 2.86
N VAL A 120 -9.78 -16.21 2.90
CA VAL A 120 -10.61 -15.41 2.01
C VAL A 120 -11.00 -14.12 2.74
N VAL A 121 -10.69 -13.00 2.14
CA VAL A 121 -10.85 -11.66 2.74
C VAL A 121 -11.83 -10.83 1.93
N VAL A 122 -12.72 -10.10 2.60
CA VAL A 122 -13.56 -9.06 2.01
C VAL A 122 -13.21 -7.72 2.60
N ASP A 123 -12.91 -6.73 1.75
CA ASP A 123 -12.57 -5.36 2.11
C ASP A 123 -13.69 -4.41 1.73
N LEU A 124 -14.35 -3.85 2.74
CA LEU A 124 -15.46 -2.92 2.59
C LEU A 124 -14.94 -1.48 2.62
N GLY A 125 -14.98 -0.80 1.46
CA GLY A 125 -14.44 0.53 1.27
C GLY A 125 -12.96 0.52 0.90
N SER A 126 -12.63 -0.09 -0.23
CA SER A 126 -11.23 -0.34 -0.63
C SER A 126 -10.44 0.93 -0.94
N SER A 127 -11.09 2.07 -1.25
CA SER A 127 -10.43 3.35 -1.52
C SER A 127 -9.29 3.20 -2.54
N ALA A 128 -8.10 3.66 -2.23
CA ALA A 128 -6.92 3.52 -3.10
C ALA A 128 -6.28 2.10 -3.06
N GLY A 129 -6.94 1.10 -2.50
CA GLY A 129 -6.53 -0.30 -2.54
C GLY A 129 -5.44 -0.72 -1.56
N GLY A 130 -5.17 0.09 -0.53
CA GLY A 130 -4.10 -0.21 0.42
C GLY A 130 -4.31 -1.52 1.18
N PHE A 131 -5.53 -1.78 1.64
CA PHE A 131 -5.90 -3.02 2.31
C PHE A 131 -5.83 -4.21 1.36
N LEU A 132 -6.29 -4.05 0.11
CA LEU A 132 -6.22 -5.10 -0.92
C LEU A 132 -4.79 -5.55 -1.19
N ILE A 133 -3.86 -4.59 -1.38
CA ILE A 133 -2.44 -4.87 -1.65
C ILE A 133 -1.81 -5.61 -0.47
N TYR A 134 -2.13 -5.24 0.78
CA TYR A 134 -1.60 -5.95 1.93
C TYR A 134 -2.20 -7.35 2.06
N ALA A 135 -3.53 -7.46 2.02
CA ALA A 135 -4.23 -8.73 2.18
C ALA A 135 -3.86 -9.74 1.09
N SER A 136 -3.66 -9.29 -0.16
CA SER A 136 -3.30 -10.17 -1.29
C SER A 136 -1.99 -10.94 -1.11
N LYS A 137 -1.10 -10.47 -0.21
CA LYS A 137 0.18 -11.13 0.07
C LYS A 137 0.04 -12.39 0.92
N LYS A 138 -1.07 -12.54 1.63
CA LYS A 138 -1.33 -13.63 2.57
C LYS A 138 -2.57 -14.44 2.18
N ALA A 139 -3.62 -13.74 1.80
CA ALA A 139 -4.91 -14.32 1.51
C ALA A 139 -4.88 -15.13 0.21
N ARG A 140 -5.65 -16.22 0.17
CA ARG A 140 -5.91 -16.99 -1.05
C ARG A 140 -6.76 -16.19 -2.04
N LYS A 141 -7.72 -15.41 -1.52
CA LYS A 141 -8.61 -14.57 -2.31
C LYS A 141 -8.98 -13.31 -1.55
N VAL A 142 -9.02 -12.18 -2.25
CA VAL A 142 -9.42 -10.88 -1.68
C VAL A 142 -10.48 -10.24 -2.57
N TYR A 143 -11.59 -9.87 -1.98
CA TYR A 143 -12.66 -9.12 -2.62
C TYR A 143 -12.67 -7.70 -2.11
N GLY A 144 -12.60 -6.72 -2.99
CA GLY A 144 -12.72 -5.31 -2.67
C GLY A 144 -14.01 -4.71 -3.18
N ILE A 145 -14.71 -3.94 -2.36
CA ILE A 145 -15.91 -3.22 -2.74
C ILE A 145 -15.68 -1.74 -2.49
N GLU A 146 -15.85 -0.92 -3.52
CA GLU A 146 -15.63 0.53 -3.46
C GLU A 146 -16.75 1.28 -4.19
N TYR A 147 -17.31 2.30 -3.55
CA TYR A 147 -18.37 3.11 -4.13
C TYR A 147 -17.84 4.17 -5.11
N SER A 148 -16.72 4.79 -4.75
CA SER A 148 -16.18 5.93 -5.50
C SER A 148 -15.53 5.48 -6.81
N ARG A 149 -16.04 6.01 -7.91
CA ARG A 149 -15.45 5.81 -9.24
C ARG A 149 -14.07 6.47 -9.40
N GLU A 150 -13.71 7.38 -8.52
CA GLU A 150 -12.39 8.01 -8.49
C GLU A 150 -11.27 6.97 -8.35
N PHE A 151 -11.51 5.90 -7.58
CA PHE A 151 -10.54 4.84 -7.36
C PHE A 151 -10.60 3.71 -8.40
N ALA A 152 -11.56 3.73 -9.34
CA ALA A 152 -11.77 2.63 -10.28
C ALA A 152 -10.52 2.30 -11.11
N GLY A 153 -9.75 3.30 -11.54
CA GLY A 153 -8.52 3.10 -12.31
C GLY A 153 -7.46 2.34 -11.53
N VAL A 154 -7.10 2.85 -10.34
CA VAL A 154 -6.07 2.23 -9.50
C VAL A 154 -6.48 0.84 -9.00
N LEU A 155 -7.76 0.65 -8.68
CA LEU A 155 -8.27 -0.65 -8.22
C LEU A 155 -8.24 -1.71 -9.32
N LYS A 156 -8.57 -1.34 -10.57
CA LYS A 156 -8.41 -2.23 -11.75
C LYS A 156 -6.95 -2.60 -12.01
N GLU A 157 -6.02 -1.67 -11.81
CA GLU A 157 -4.59 -1.98 -11.92
C GLU A 157 -4.13 -2.98 -10.85
N ILE A 158 -4.64 -2.86 -9.61
CA ILE A 158 -4.35 -3.81 -8.54
C ILE A 158 -4.91 -5.19 -8.91
N GLU A 159 -6.17 -5.27 -9.34
CA GLU A 159 -6.80 -6.51 -9.80
C GLU A 159 -6.01 -7.17 -10.95
N ALA A 160 -5.54 -6.39 -11.92
CA ALA A 160 -4.75 -6.91 -13.04
C ALA A 160 -3.37 -7.44 -12.63
N LYS A 161 -2.75 -6.85 -11.59
CA LYS A 161 -1.43 -7.24 -11.08
C LYS A 161 -1.46 -8.37 -10.05
N GLN A 162 -2.60 -8.57 -9.38
CA GLN A 162 -2.78 -9.51 -8.29
C GLN A 162 -3.87 -10.52 -8.66
N SER A 163 -3.49 -11.72 -9.11
CA SER A 163 -4.42 -12.75 -9.61
C SER A 163 -5.46 -13.22 -8.58
N ASN A 164 -5.17 -13.02 -7.30
CA ASN A 164 -6.05 -13.35 -6.18
C ASN A 164 -6.95 -12.20 -5.71
N VAL A 165 -6.90 -11.03 -6.36
CA VAL A 165 -7.77 -9.88 -6.04
C VAL A 165 -8.90 -9.77 -7.04
N ARG A 166 -10.11 -9.47 -6.55
CA ARG A 166 -11.29 -9.12 -7.34
C ARG A 166 -11.90 -7.82 -6.80
N VAL A 167 -12.22 -6.87 -7.68
CA VAL A 167 -12.74 -5.56 -7.27
C VAL A 167 -14.09 -5.26 -7.89
N PHE A 168 -15.00 -4.71 -7.09
CA PHE A 168 -16.32 -4.23 -7.50
C PHE A 168 -16.45 -2.74 -7.21
N ILE A 169 -16.78 -1.96 -8.23
CA ILE A 169 -17.06 -0.52 -8.09
C ILE A 169 -18.57 -0.37 -7.98
N GLU A 170 -19.07 -0.57 -6.78
CA GLU A 170 -20.51 -0.64 -6.49
C GLU A 170 -20.83 -0.05 -5.11
N ASP A 171 -22.11 0.35 -4.94
CA ASP A 171 -22.64 0.76 -3.65
C ASP A 171 -22.73 -0.45 -2.71
N ILE A 172 -22.08 -0.36 -1.56
CA ILE A 172 -22.05 -1.41 -0.54
C ILE A 172 -23.46 -1.83 -0.08
N PHE A 173 -24.42 -0.92 -0.09
CA PHE A 173 -25.80 -1.19 0.32
C PHE A 173 -26.64 -1.89 -0.76
N GLN A 174 -26.21 -1.82 -2.02
CA GLN A 174 -26.86 -2.46 -3.17
C GLN A 174 -26.07 -3.67 -3.67
N PHE A 175 -24.86 -3.87 -3.19
CA PHE A 175 -23.99 -4.95 -3.62
C PHE A 175 -24.65 -6.31 -3.39
N ASP A 176 -24.67 -7.13 -4.43
CA ASP A 176 -25.11 -8.52 -4.33
C ASP A 176 -23.99 -9.39 -3.75
N ILE A 177 -24.18 -9.86 -2.52
CA ILE A 177 -23.20 -10.68 -1.81
C ILE A 177 -22.91 -12.03 -2.48
N GLN A 178 -23.77 -12.49 -3.41
CA GLN A 178 -23.52 -13.71 -4.18
C GLN A 178 -22.42 -13.54 -5.24
N LYS A 179 -22.01 -12.31 -5.54
CA LYS A 179 -20.82 -12.05 -6.37
C LYS A 179 -19.50 -12.44 -5.68
N ILE A 180 -19.53 -12.65 -4.37
CA ILE A 180 -18.45 -13.33 -3.64
C ILE A 180 -18.64 -14.82 -3.89
N GLU A 181 -17.77 -15.39 -4.74
CA GLU A 181 -17.91 -16.75 -5.26
C GLU A 181 -17.77 -17.82 -4.17
N GLU A 182 -16.96 -17.53 -3.13
CA GLU A 182 -16.81 -18.43 -1.98
C GLU A 182 -18.09 -18.51 -1.15
N GLU A 183 -18.39 -19.71 -0.66
CA GLU A 183 -19.51 -19.95 0.25
C GLU A 183 -19.35 -19.12 1.52
N CYS A 184 -18.14 -19.08 2.07
CA CYS A 184 -17.80 -18.34 3.28
C CYS A 184 -16.48 -17.58 3.12
N VAL A 185 -16.34 -16.49 3.90
CA VAL A 185 -15.12 -15.70 4.03
C VAL A 185 -14.53 -15.81 5.43
N ASP A 186 -13.21 -15.74 5.54
CA ASP A 186 -12.49 -15.86 6.81
C ASP A 186 -12.37 -14.52 7.54
N VAL A 187 -12.23 -13.43 6.77
CA VAL A 187 -12.00 -12.08 7.31
C VAL A 187 -12.84 -11.04 6.58
N ILE A 188 -13.46 -10.14 7.34
CA ILE A 188 -14.07 -8.92 6.83
C ILE A 188 -13.29 -7.72 7.37
N LEU A 189 -12.81 -6.85 6.48
CA LEU A 189 -12.18 -5.58 6.79
C LEU A 189 -13.21 -4.47 6.53
N ASN A 190 -13.53 -3.68 7.54
CA ASN A 190 -14.50 -2.58 7.45
C ASN A 190 -13.79 -1.27 7.81
N ASP A 191 -13.34 -0.52 6.79
CA ASP A 191 -12.77 0.83 6.94
C ASP A 191 -13.59 1.87 6.17
N LEU A 192 -14.89 1.73 6.21
CA LEU A 192 -15.81 2.64 5.53
C LEU A 192 -15.72 4.06 6.09
N THR A 193 -15.75 5.04 5.18
CA THR A 193 -15.89 6.47 5.55
C THR A 193 -17.35 6.84 5.64
N LEU A 194 -18.06 6.19 6.57
CA LEU A 194 -19.46 6.39 6.88
C LEU A 194 -19.63 6.75 8.36
N ASP A 195 -20.81 7.26 8.73
CA ASP A 195 -21.20 7.30 10.13
C ASP A 195 -21.29 5.90 10.73
N PHE A 196 -21.25 5.82 12.06
CA PHE A 196 -21.22 4.53 12.75
C PHE A 196 -22.40 3.62 12.41
N ALA A 197 -23.63 4.16 12.39
CA ALA A 197 -24.84 3.36 12.15
C ALA A 197 -24.83 2.77 10.73
N SER A 198 -24.47 3.59 9.74
CA SER A 198 -24.32 3.15 8.35
C SER A 198 -23.21 2.12 8.18
N SER A 199 -22.07 2.30 8.86
CA SER A 199 -20.96 1.35 8.80
C SER A 199 -21.31 -0.02 9.39
N ILE A 200 -22.04 -0.05 10.52
CA ILE A 200 -22.60 -1.30 11.10
C ILE A 200 -23.64 -1.93 10.18
N ALA A 201 -24.53 -1.13 9.60
CA ALA A 201 -25.54 -1.63 8.68
C ALA A 201 -24.91 -2.29 7.44
N ALA A 202 -23.86 -1.68 6.89
CA ALA A 202 -23.07 -2.27 5.82
C ALA A 202 -22.42 -3.59 6.26
N LEU A 203 -21.75 -3.62 7.41
CA LEU A 203 -21.12 -4.84 7.94
C LEU A 203 -22.14 -5.99 8.07
N ARG A 204 -23.30 -5.72 8.64
CA ARG A 204 -24.36 -6.73 8.85
C ARG A 204 -24.79 -7.45 7.56
N ARG A 205 -24.71 -6.78 6.41
CA ARG A 205 -25.03 -7.40 5.13
C ARG A 205 -24.06 -8.55 4.77
N PHE A 206 -22.82 -8.49 5.25
CA PHE A 206 -21.77 -9.47 4.93
C PHE A 206 -21.59 -10.54 6.01
N LEU A 207 -22.18 -10.37 7.21
CA LEU A 207 -22.11 -11.38 8.28
C LEU A 207 -22.59 -12.77 7.87
N PRO A 208 -23.64 -12.92 7.01
CA PRO A 208 -24.05 -14.25 6.54
C PRO A 208 -22.97 -15.01 5.75
N LYS A 209 -21.99 -14.30 5.17
CA LYS A 209 -20.83 -14.89 4.49
C LYS A 209 -19.66 -15.18 5.43
N LEU A 210 -19.64 -14.60 6.62
CA LEU A 210 -18.51 -14.81 7.56
C LEU A 210 -18.58 -16.22 8.14
N LYS A 211 -17.46 -16.93 8.09
CA LYS A 211 -17.33 -18.23 8.75
C LYS A 211 -17.59 -18.14 10.25
N GLN A 212 -18.04 -19.24 10.83
CA GLN A 212 -18.02 -19.39 12.27
C GLN A 212 -16.57 -19.20 12.78
N ASN A 213 -16.37 -18.33 13.76
CA ASN A 213 -15.06 -17.88 14.24
C ASN A 213 -14.21 -17.10 13.22
N GLY A 214 -14.80 -16.63 12.13
CA GLY A 214 -14.19 -15.65 11.24
C GLY A 214 -13.91 -14.35 11.97
N LYS A 215 -12.98 -13.55 11.43
CA LYS A 215 -12.53 -12.31 12.06
C LYS A 215 -13.05 -11.08 11.35
N ILE A 216 -13.24 -10.02 12.10
CA ILE A 216 -13.62 -8.71 11.58
C ILE A 216 -12.61 -7.69 12.09
N LEU A 217 -12.09 -6.85 11.21
CA LEU A 217 -11.50 -5.58 11.58
C LEU A 217 -12.53 -4.48 11.34
N PHE A 218 -13.01 -3.87 12.40
CA PHE A 218 -13.91 -2.71 12.32
C PHE A 218 -13.18 -1.44 12.71
N VAL A 219 -13.10 -0.48 11.78
CA VAL A 219 -12.46 0.81 12.01
C VAL A 219 -13.53 1.86 12.32
N HIS A 220 -13.54 2.33 13.56
CA HIS A 220 -14.41 3.39 14.01
C HIS A 220 -13.69 4.74 14.02
N LYS A 221 -14.21 5.72 13.30
CA LYS A 221 -13.64 7.09 13.21
C LYS A 221 -14.19 7.96 14.35
N THR A 222 -13.31 8.35 15.30
CA THR A 222 -13.68 8.99 16.59
C THR A 222 -13.61 10.51 16.56
N GLY A 223 -13.89 11.15 15.42
CA GLY A 223 -13.62 12.59 15.21
C GLY A 223 -14.39 13.57 16.09
N THR A 224 -15.63 13.29 16.50
CA THR A 224 -16.50 14.27 17.19
C THR A 224 -17.34 13.73 18.36
N GLU A 225 -17.50 12.40 18.54
CA GLU A 225 -18.35 11.80 19.56
C GLU A 225 -17.55 10.87 20.47
N ARG A 226 -17.08 11.38 21.63
CA ARG A 226 -15.94 10.77 22.36
C ARG A 226 -16.25 9.56 23.25
N GLU A 227 -17.31 9.48 23.96
CA GLU A 227 -17.51 8.39 24.95
C GLU A 227 -18.82 7.64 24.77
N TYR A 228 -19.85 8.34 24.40
CA TYR A 228 -21.16 7.75 24.12
C TYR A 228 -21.12 6.75 22.96
N ALA A 229 -20.19 6.97 22.03
CA ALA A 229 -19.98 6.12 20.88
C ALA A 229 -19.43 4.73 21.23
N GLU A 230 -18.57 4.57 22.22
CA GLU A 230 -17.94 3.28 22.51
C GLU A 230 -18.91 2.25 23.09
N GLN A 231 -19.68 2.61 24.08
CA GLN A 231 -20.71 1.71 24.66
C GLN A 231 -21.71 1.29 23.58
N ARG A 232 -22.12 2.23 22.74
CA ARG A 232 -23.00 1.95 21.61
C ARG A 232 -22.36 0.99 20.61
N VAL A 233 -21.07 1.18 20.27
CA VAL A 233 -20.32 0.28 19.39
C VAL A 233 -20.33 -1.14 19.94
N LEU A 234 -20.00 -1.32 21.22
CA LEU A 234 -19.94 -2.62 21.88
C LEU A 234 -21.34 -3.28 21.91
N SER A 235 -22.37 -2.52 22.25
CA SER A 235 -23.76 -3.00 22.25
C SER A 235 -24.22 -3.44 20.85
N GLU A 236 -23.87 -2.68 19.80
CA GLU A 236 -24.24 -3.05 18.43
C GLU A 236 -23.50 -4.30 17.94
N PHE A 237 -22.24 -4.51 18.37
CA PHE A 237 -21.53 -5.76 18.09
C PHE A 237 -22.20 -6.95 18.79
N GLU A 238 -22.51 -6.82 20.08
CA GLU A 238 -23.18 -7.85 20.85
C GLU A 238 -24.55 -8.21 20.24
N ASN A 239 -25.36 -7.19 19.88
CA ASN A 239 -26.64 -7.37 19.17
C ASN A 239 -26.48 -8.05 17.80
N SER A 240 -25.30 -7.99 17.20
CA SER A 240 -24.96 -8.65 15.94
C SER A 240 -24.33 -10.04 16.14
N GLY A 241 -24.27 -10.55 17.38
CA GLY A 241 -23.65 -11.82 17.71
C GLY A 241 -22.10 -11.80 17.62
N LEU A 242 -21.50 -10.61 17.62
CA LEU A 242 -20.06 -10.43 17.52
C LEU A 242 -19.43 -10.25 18.91
N LYS A 243 -18.24 -10.81 19.09
CA LYS A 243 -17.44 -10.66 20.30
C LYS A 243 -16.20 -9.85 20.00
N VAL A 244 -15.96 -8.77 20.74
CA VAL A 244 -14.73 -8.00 20.64
C VAL A 244 -13.59 -8.79 21.28
N LEU A 245 -12.58 -9.12 20.48
CA LEU A 245 -11.38 -9.85 20.92
C LEU A 245 -10.26 -8.91 21.34
N SER A 246 -10.16 -7.76 20.68
CA SER A 246 -9.11 -6.77 20.92
C SER A 246 -9.58 -5.39 20.55
N LYS A 247 -8.94 -4.38 21.14
CA LYS A 247 -9.20 -2.97 20.85
C LYS A 247 -7.88 -2.22 20.79
N LEU A 248 -7.73 -1.37 19.77
CA LEU A 248 -6.59 -0.47 19.63
C LEU A 248 -7.08 0.92 19.26
N ARG A 249 -6.60 1.94 19.96
CA ARG A 249 -6.90 3.34 19.65
C ARG A 249 -5.68 4.02 19.03
N SER A 250 -5.88 4.68 17.91
CA SER A 250 -4.90 5.56 17.28
C SER A 250 -5.32 7.01 17.44
N ASN A 251 -4.59 7.75 18.30
CA ASN A 251 -4.83 9.19 18.47
C ASN A 251 -4.41 9.99 17.23
N GLU A 252 -3.36 9.54 16.54
CA GLU A 252 -2.86 10.17 15.31
C GLU A 252 -3.91 10.12 14.19
N ARG A 253 -4.53 8.95 14.02
CA ARG A 253 -5.55 8.73 12.96
C ARG A 253 -6.95 9.11 13.41
N LYS A 254 -7.16 9.39 14.72
CA LYS A 254 -8.48 9.59 15.34
C LYS A 254 -9.43 8.41 15.05
N GLU A 255 -8.92 7.21 15.22
CA GLU A 255 -9.62 5.95 14.93
C GLU A 255 -9.50 4.99 16.11
N THR A 256 -10.51 4.15 16.28
CA THR A 256 -10.46 2.96 17.16
C THR A 256 -10.72 1.73 16.31
N TYR A 257 -9.90 0.73 16.49
CA TYR A 257 -9.97 -0.57 15.82
C TYR A 257 -10.52 -1.61 16.79
N TYR A 258 -11.49 -2.37 16.32
CA TYR A 258 -12.12 -3.46 17.05
C TYR A 258 -11.98 -4.76 16.28
#